data_f5c93e75e222ae1d1d9727b8ca506181
#
_entry.id   f5c93e75e222ae1d1d9727b8ca506181
#
_cell.length_a   1.000
_cell.length_b   1.000
_cell.length_c   1.000
_cell.angle_alpha   90.00
_cell.angle_beta   90.00
_cell.angle_gamma   90.00
#
_symmetry.space_group_name_H-M   'P 1'
#
loop_
_entity.id
_entity.type
_entity.pdbx_description
1 polymer ?
#
loop_
_entity_poly.entity_id
_entity_poly.type
_entity_poly.pdbx_seq_one_letter_code
_entity_poly.pdbx_strand_id
1 'polypeptide(L)'
;MNYILQFIYSMWVLVLLLSCTSKKDSNTQATIDSLSIYDNHPTLDISEAKHLQWVDSVLRVKGVKLIDYRNRIYQYDDTRFYWNRTFDYFLVYPSSFTHGEESDLSNGNHFVNEDSTICLNVYATYFDVFKDDYSLHEWFDIMIDTEVEQGNRIVKKDITDHSYTIEGNTKGGRYFYSKATHKKAYEREIIVTVKLKYTDSRRKEVEKLLPNIFKYVSTNEL
;
A
#
# COMPACT_ATOMS: atom_id res chain seq x y z
N MET A 1 17.56 -25.33 -3.83
CA MET A 1 16.59 -24.22 -3.90
C MET A 1 15.64 -24.42 -2.72
N ASN A 2 15.75 -23.54 -1.73
CA ASN A 2 15.17 -23.75 -0.40
C ASN A 2 13.62 -23.72 -0.44
N TYR A 3 12.98 -24.65 0.25
CA TYR A 3 11.50 -24.75 0.40
C TYR A 3 10.89 -23.46 0.96
N ILE A 4 11.64 -22.68 1.72
CA ILE A 4 11.23 -21.37 2.25
C ILE A 4 11.00 -20.36 1.11
N LEU A 5 11.87 -20.32 0.09
CA LEU A 5 11.69 -19.48 -1.09
C LEU A 5 10.44 -19.88 -1.87
N GLN A 6 10.20 -21.19 -2.04
CA GLN A 6 8.97 -21.67 -2.72
C GLN A 6 7.70 -21.32 -1.94
N PHE A 7 7.75 -21.34 -0.60
CA PHE A 7 6.60 -20.99 0.24
C PHE A 7 6.33 -19.47 0.20
N ILE A 8 7.36 -18.65 0.26
CA ILE A 8 7.26 -17.20 0.08
C ILE A 8 6.73 -16.90 -1.32
N TYR A 9 7.22 -17.58 -2.35
CA TYR A 9 6.80 -17.45 -3.74
C TYR A 9 5.30 -17.76 -3.94
N SER A 10 4.82 -18.86 -3.35
CA SER A 10 3.40 -19.25 -3.49
C SER A 10 2.46 -18.29 -2.79
N MET A 11 2.87 -17.72 -1.65
CA MET A 11 2.10 -16.72 -0.91
C MET A 11 2.00 -15.38 -1.65
N TRP A 12 3.10 -14.95 -2.29
CA TRP A 12 3.15 -13.70 -3.06
C TRP A 12 2.34 -13.76 -4.36
N VAL A 13 2.37 -14.89 -5.04
CA VAL A 13 1.56 -15.12 -6.26
C VAL A 13 0.07 -15.07 -5.95
N LEU A 14 -0.36 -15.58 -4.79
CA LEU A 14 -1.77 -15.58 -4.39
C LEU A 14 -2.29 -14.15 -4.10
N VAL A 15 -1.50 -13.33 -3.43
CA VAL A 15 -1.86 -11.93 -3.12
C VAL A 15 -1.93 -11.06 -4.38
N LEU A 16 -1.08 -11.34 -5.38
CA LEU A 16 -1.05 -10.54 -6.61
C LEU A 16 -2.10 -10.95 -7.64
N LEU A 17 -2.59 -12.19 -7.61
CA LEU A 17 -3.63 -12.68 -8.54
C LEU A 17 -5.04 -12.23 -8.15
N LEU A 18 -5.28 -11.93 -6.87
CA LEU A 18 -6.60 -11.48 -6.37
C LEU A 18 -6.89 -10.00 -6.64
N SER A 19 -5.91 -9.24 -7.07
CA SER A 19 -5.99 -7.78 -7.08
C SER A 19 -6.34 -7.15 -8.42
N CYS A 20 -7.24 -7.64 -9.23
CA CYS A 20 -7.86 -6.85 -10.33
C CYS A 20 -8.92 -7.62 -11.12
N THR A 21 -9.64 -8.54 -10.49
CA THR A 21 -10.90 -9.05 -11.06
C THR A 21 -12.07 -8.44 -10.28
N SER A 22 -12.48 -7.26 -10.68
CA SER A 22 -13.69 -6.63 -10.17
C SER A 22 -14.89 -7.44 -10.59
N LYS A 23 -15.47 -8.21 -9.68
CA LYS A 23 -16.88 -8.57 -9.76
C LYS A 23 -17.68 -7.39 -9.21
N LYS A 24 -18.52 -6.88 -10.08
CA LYS A 24 -19.53 -5.87 -9.82
C LYS A 24 -20.60 -6.53 -8.93
N ASP A 25 -20.55 -6.34 -7.64
CA ASP A 25 -21.68 -6.61 -6.74
C ASP A 25 -22.20 -5.30 -6.18
N SER A 26 -23.50 -5.16 -6.41
CA SER A 26 -24.30 -3.98 -6.18
C SER A 26 -24.61 -3.75 -4.70
N ASN A 27 -24.69 -2.47 -4.35
CA ASN A 27 -25.46 -1.88 -3.24
C ASN A 27 -25.18 -2.34 -1.83
N THR A 28 -24.46 -1.51 -1.08
CA THR A 28 -24.91 -1.20 0.28
C THR A 28 -24.47 0.23 0.62
N GLN A 29 -25.39 1.14 0.54
CA GLN A 29 -25.29 2.48 1.08
C GLN A 29 -25.46 2.34 2.60
N ALA A 30 -24.36 2.19 3.31
CA ALA A 30 -24.36 2.19 4.76
C ALA A 30 -24.28 3.64 5.27
N THR A 31 -25.37 4.12 5.78
CA THR A 31 -25.46 5.33 6.58
C THR A 31 -24.63 5.11 7.85
N ILE A 32 -23.57 5.87 8.02
CA ILE A 32 -22.66 5.75 9.16
C ILE A 32 -23.26 6.50 10.34
N ASP A 33 -23.90 5.80 11.26
CA ASP A 33 -24.09 6.25 12.63
C ASP A 33 -22.77 6.08 13.38
N SER A 34 -22.03 7.18 13.51
CA SER A 34 -20.61 7.20 13.86
C SER A 34 -20.26 6.96 15.33
N LEU A 35 -21.19 6.58 16.18
CA LEU A 35 -20.96 6.46 17.64
C LEU A 35 -21.15 5.04 18.21
N SER A 36 -21.79 4.12 17.50
CA SER A 36 -22.04 2.76 18.01
C SER A 36 -20.97 1.72 17.63
N ILE A 37 -19.98 2.10 16.81
CA ILE A 37 -18.94 1.17 16.32
C ILE A 37 -17.87 0.86 17.38
N TYR A 38 -17.72 1.74 18.38
CA TYR A 38 -16.71 1.59 19.43
C TYR A 38 -17.05 0.49 20.47
N ASP A 39 -18.31 0.09 20.60
CA ASP A 39 -18.74 -0.78 21.69
C ASP A 39 -18.62 -2.30 21.41
N ASN A 40 -18.29 -2.73 20.19
CA ASN A 40 -18.33 -4.12 19.80
C ASN A 40 -17.00 -4.78 19.38
N HIS A 41 -15.83 -4.15 19.66
CA HIS A 41 -14.55 -4.80 19.42
C HIS A 41 -13.94 -5.38 20.71
N PRO A 42 -13.94 -6.70 20.89
CA PRO A 42 -13.64 -7.33 22.20
C PRO A 42 -12.18 -7.38 22.62
N THR A 43 -11.22 -6.79 21.90
CA THR A 43 -9.79 -6.95 22.21
C THR A 43 -8.89 -5.77 21.84
N LEU A 44 -9.37 -4.55 21.81
CA LEU A 44 -8.47 -3.40 21.72
C LEU A 44 -7.76 -3.22 23.06
N ASP A 45 -6.43 -3.34 23.09
CA ASP A 45 -5.62 -2.93 24.22
C ASP A 45 -5.96 -1.48 24.59
N ILE A 46 -6.15 -1.21 25.88
CA ILE A 46 -6.52 0.13 26.40
C ILE A 46 -5.50 1.20 25.96
N SER A 47 -4.24 0.82 25.79
CA SER A 47 -3.17 1.68 25.26
C SER A 47 -3.42 2.06 23.80
N GLU A 48 -3.90 1.12 23.02
CA GLU A 48 -4.24 1.27 21.61
C GLU A 48 -5.46 2.18 21.42
N ALA A 49 -6.52 1.96 22.18
CA ALA A 49 -7.71 2.79 22.16
C ALA A 49 -7.40 4.26 22.52
N LYS A 50 -6.55 4.48 23.52
CA LYS A 50 -6.09 5.82 23.92
C LYS A 50 -5.25 6.48 22.83
N HIS A 51 -4.36 5.75 22.19
CA HIS A 51 -3.54 6.28 21.10
C HIS A 51 -4.42 6.67 19.90
N LEU A 52 -5.37 5.84 19.53
CA LEU A 52 -6.32 6.14 18.46
C LEU A 52 -7.20 7.36 18.78
N GLN A 53 -7.67 7.48 20.01
CA GLN A 53 -8.41 8.68 20.46
C GLN A 53 -7.54 9.93 20.39
N TRP A 54 -6.29 9.85 20.76
CA TRP A 54 -5.36 10.97 20.66
C TRP A 54 -5.12 11.35 19.19
N VAL A 55 -4.80 10.38 18.33
CA VAL A 55 -4.62 10.61 16.88
C VAL A 55 -5.89 11.23 16.28
N ASP A 56 -7.06 10.68 16.56
CA ASP A 56 -8.33 11.22 16.08
C ASP A 56 -8.57 12.66 16.58
N SER A 57 -8.27 12.96 17.84
CA SER A 57 -8.41 14.31 18.39
C SER A 57 -7.49 15.32 17.71
N VAL A 58 -6.23 14.96 17.44
CA VAL A 58 -5.26 15.82 16.74
C VAL A 58 -5.68 16.03 15.29
N LEU A 59 -6.15 14.99 14.63
CA LEU A 59 -6.59 15.06 13.23
C LEU A 59 -7.86 15.92 13.08
N ARG A 60 -8.82 15.81 13.99
CA ARG A 60 -10.04 16.65 13.98
C ARG A 60 -9.74 18.14 14.13
N VAL A 61 -8.78 18.51 14.97
CA VAL A 61 -8.34 19.92 15.11
C VAL A 61 -7.80 20.46 13.78
N LYS A 62 -7.20 19.62 12.94
CA LYS A 62 -6.70 19.98 11.62
C LYS A 62 -7.76 19.85 10.50
N GLY A 63 -9.01 19.53 10.81
CA GLY A 63 -10.08 19.34 9.81
C GLY A 63 -10.03 18.00 9.08
N VAL A 64 -9.27 17.05 9.59
CA VAL A 64 -9.19 15.69 9.03
C VAL A 64 -10.38 14.88 9.53
N LYS A 65 -10.98 14.09 8.64
CA LYS A 65 -12.10 13.19 8.94
C LYS A 65 -11.63 11.75 8.84
N LEU A 66 -12.02 10.92 9.79
CA LEU A 66 -11.91 9.47 9.67
C LEU A 66 -13.02 8.96 8.75
N ILE A 67 -12.65 8.31 7.65
CA ILE A 67 -13.57 7.79 6.63
C ILE A 67 -13.85 6.31 6.85
N ASP A 68 -12.83 5.54 7.15
CA ASP A 68 -12.91 4.12 7.43
C ASP A 68 -11.98 3.77 8.59
N TYR A 69 -12.58 3.41 9.73
CA TYR A 69 -11.83 3.04 10.92
C TYR A 69 -11.08 1.72 10.76
N ARG A 70 -11.72 0.72 10.15
CA ARG A 70 -11.15 -0.62 10.01
C ARG A 70 -9.89 -0.58 9.13
N ASN A 71 -9.97 0.15 8.01
CA ASN A 71 -8.85 0.30 7.08
C ASN A 71 -7.97 1.53 7.40
N ARG A 72 -8.26 2.28 8.46
CA ARG A 72 -7.51 3.48 8.87
C ARG A 72 -7.35 4.49 7.74
N ILE A 73 -8.49 4.77 7.08
CA ILE A 73 -8.58 5.75 6.00
C ILE A 73 -9.07 7.08 6.56
N TYR A 74 -8.32 8.11 6.28
CA TYR A 74 -8.62 9.47 6.68
C TYR A 74 -8.76 10.34 5.44
N GLN A 75 -9.46 11.46 5.56
CA GLN A 75 -9.64 12.42 4.48
C GLN A 75 -9.46 13.85 4.97
N TYR A 76 -8.71 14.61 4.18
CA TYR A 76 -8.60 16.05 4.29
C TYR A 76 -8.78 16.64 2.89
N ASP A 77 -9.85 17.44 2.72
CA ASP A 77 -10.22 18.00 1.42
C ASP A 77 -10.34 16.92 0.33
N ASP A 78 -9.69 17.09 -0.81
CA ASP A 78 -9.68 16.14 -1.94
C ASP A 78 -8.67 15.01 -1.80
N THR A 79 -8.05 14.88 -0.64
CA THR A 79 -6.97 13.94 -0.40
C THR A 79 -7.35 12.96 0.69
N ARG A 80 -7.09 11.69 0.44
CA ARG A 80 -7.16 10.63 1.45
C ARG A 80 -5.78 10.15 1.80
N PHE A 81 -5.65 9.63 3.01
CA PHE A 81 -4.46 8.92 3.43
C PHE A 81 -4.83 7.65 4.20
N TYR A 82 -4.09 6.61 3.88
CA TYR A 82 -4.11 5.33 4.53
C TYR A 82 -2.91 5.24 5.48
N TRP A 83 -3.14 4.87 6.72
CA TRP A 83 -2.09 4.62 7.69
C TRP A 83 -2.00 3.14 7.99
N ASN A 84 -0.90 2.50 7.57
CA ASN A 84 -0.59 1.14 8.01
C ASN A 84 0.15 1.20 9.34
N ARG A 85 -0.54 0.85 10.41
CA ARG A 85 -0.03 0.93 11.76
C ARG A 85 0.99 -0.16 12.10
N THR A 86 0.83 -1.36 11.52
CA THR A 86 1.73 -2.49 11.75
C THR A 86 3.14 -2.19 11.25
N PHE A 87 3.23 -1.50 10.11
CA PHE A 87 4.48 -1.16 9.44
C PHE A 87 4.81 0.33 9.48
N ASP A 88 4.01 1.12 10.18
CA ASP A 88 4.19 2.57 10.37
C ASP A 88 4.55 3.33 9.09
N TYR A 89 3.67 3.25 8.09
CA TYR A 89 3.78 4.05 6.88
C TYR A 89 2.44 4.66 6.48
N PHE A 90 2.52 5.77 5.77
CA PHE A 90 1.37 6.47 5.21
C PHE A 90 1.40 6.40 3.69
N LEU A 91 0.21 6.29 3.10
CA LEU A 91 0.00 6.47 1.68
C LEU A 91 -0.99 7.60 1.47
N VAL A 92 -0.61 8.59 0.66
CA VAL A 92 -1.48 9.71 0.28
C VAL A 92 -2.00 9.50 -1.14
N TYR A 93 -3.30 9.64 -1.34
CA TYR A 93 -3.95 9.40 -2.62
C TYR A 93 -5.20 10.27 -2.80
N PRO A 94 -5.68 10.50 -4.04
CA PRO A 94 -6.89 11.30 -4.29
C PRO A 94 -8.15 10.69 -3.67
N SER A 95 -9.07 11.52 -3.20
CA SER A 95 -10.35 11.07 -2.62
C SER A 95 -11.28 10.36 -3.61
N SER A 96 -11.02 10.51 -4.92
CA SER A 96 -11.72 9.79 -6.00
C SER A 96 -11.36 8.30 -6.08
N PHE A 97 -10.33 7.85 -5.38
CA PHE A 97 -10.00 6.43 -5.32
C PHE A 97 -10.82 5.74 -4.23
N THR A 98 -11.37 4.57 -4.55
CA THR A 98 -11.92 3.65 -3.56
C THR A 98 -10.80 2.74 -3.05
N HIS A 99 -10.93 2.28 -1.82
CA HIS A 99 -9.99 1.32 -1.21
C HIS A 99 -10.65 -0.05 -1.08
N GLY A 100 -9.84 -1.09 -1.11
CA GLY A 100 -10.25 -2.44 -0.77
C GLY A 100 -10.14 -2.72 0.73
N GLU A 101 -10.28 -3.97 1.11
CA GLU A 101 -9.96 -4.41 2.46
C GLU A 101 -8.44 -4.52 2.63
N GLU A 102 -7.96 -4.24 3.83
CA GLU A 102 -6.58 -4.49 4.21
C GLU A 102 -6.29 -5.99 4.07
N SER A 103 -5.07 -6.33 3.64
CA SER A 103 -4.66 -7.73 3.51
C SER A 103 -4.74 -8.47 4.85
N ASP A 104 -4.97 -9.79 4.81
CA ASP A 104 -5.02 -10.64 6.02
C ASP A 104 -3.74 -10.55 6.87
N LEU A 105 -2.61 -10.21 6.26
CA LEU A 105 -1.33 -9.98 6.94
C LEU A 105 -1.20 -8.57 7.50
N SER A 106 -2.21 -7.71 7.33
CA SER A 106 -2.20 -6.29 7.72
C SER A 106 -0.98 -5.53 7.17
N ASN A 107 -0.42 -5.97 6.05
CA ASN A 107 0.79 -5.40 5.47
C ASN A 107 0.53 -4.40 4.35
N GLY A 108 -0.70 -4.28 3.87
CA GLY A 108 -1.01 -3.36 2.77
C GLY A 108 -2.47 -3.31 2.37
N ASN A 109 -2.75 -2.45 1.39
CA ASN A 109 -4.07 -2.24 0.83
C ASN A 109 -3.99 -1.94 -0.67
N HIS A 110 -5.11 -2.01 -1.37
CA HIS A 110 -5.23 -1.63 -2.76
C HIS A 110 -6.30 -0.56 -2.95
N PHE A 111 -6.09 0.30 -3.95
CA PHE A 111 -6.94 1.44 -4.24
C PHE A 111 -7.17 1.50 -5.74
N VAL A 112 -8.37 1.81 -6.15
CA VAL A 112 -8.72 1.94 -7.57
C VAL A 112 -9.49 3.24 -7.80
N ASN A 113 -9.24 3.89 -8.93
CA ASN A 113 -10.06 5.00 -9.35
C ASN A 113 -11.43 4.49 -9.86
N GLU A 114 -12.39 5.39 -10.04
CA GLU A 114 -13.80 5.09 -10.32
C GLU A 114 -13.99 4.13 -11.51
N ASP A 115 -13.23 4.29 -12.58
CA ASP A 115 -13.31 3.46 -13.80
C ASP A 115 -12.32 2.29 -13.81
N SER A 116 -11.60 2.04 -12.70
CA SER A 116 -10.60 0.98 -12.55
C SER A 116 -9.45 1.01 -13.58
N THR A 117 -9.22 2.16 -14.21
CA THR A 117 -8.11 2.35 -15.15
C THR A 117 -6.79 2.64 -14.47
N ILE A 118 -6.83 3.08 -13.21
CA ILE A 118 -5.65 3.22 -12.34
C ILE A 118 -5.86 2.34 -11.11
N CYS A 119 -4.88 1.50 -10.82
CA CYS A 119 -4.83 0.65 -9.64
C CYS A 119 -3.54 0.96 -8.87
N LEU A 120 -3.67 1.31 -7.60
CA LEU A 120 -2.59 1.65 -6.69
C LEU A 120 -2.55 0.59 -5.59
N ASN A 121 -1.42 -0.11 -5.47
CA ASN A 121 -1.18 -1.07 -4.41
C ASN A 121 -0.05 -0.56 -3.52
N VAL A 122 -0.20 -0.73 -2.23
CA VAL A 122 0.86 -0.50 -1.25
C VAL A 122 0.96 -1.70 -0.33
N TYR A 123 2.17 -2.12 -0.03
CA TYR A 123 2.42 -3.17 0.95
C TYR A 123 3.82 -3.03 1.55
N ALA A 124 4.00 -3.61 2.73
CA ALA A 124 5.29 -3.64 3.40
C ALA A 124 5.72 -5.06 3.75
N THR A 125 7.02 -5.25 3.88
CA THR A 125 7.66 -6.50 4.28
C THR A 125 8.75 -6.20 5.29
N TYR A 126 8.90 -7.03 6.30
CA TYR A 126 10.04 -6.98 7.21
C TYR A 126 11.30 -7.44 6.49
N PHE A 127 12.28 -6.55 6.36
CA PHE A 127 13.56 -6.85 5.74
C PHE A 127 14.54 -7.50 6.74
N ASP A 128 14.46 -7.12 8.00
CA ASP A 128 15.32 -7.67 9.06
C ASP A 128 15.22 -9.20 9.23
N VAL A 129 14.15 -9.83 8.73
CA VAL A 129 14.00 -11.29 8.67
C VAL A 129 14.92 -11.92 7.61
N PHE A 130 15.35 -11.17 6.62
CA PHE A 130 16.10 -11.64 5.46
C PHE A 130 17.52 -11.09 5.36
N LYS A 131 17.89 -10.10 6.19
CA LYS A 131 19.17 -9.39 6.10
C LYS A 131 20.41 -10.24 6.38
N ASP A 132 20.25 -11.38 7.07
CA ASP A 132 21.33 -12.31 7.31
C ASP A 132 21.62 -13.19 6.07
N ASP A 133 20.61 -13.36 5.18
CA ASP A 133 20.70 -14.15 3.96
C ASP A 133 20.95 -13.29 2.71
N TYR A 134 20.50 -12.02 2.72
CA TYR A 134 20.54 -11.13 1.56
C TYR A 134 20.93 -9.71 1.95
N SER A 135 21.77 -9.10 1.15
CA SER A 135 21.93 -7.65 1.15
C SER A 135 20.66 -6.98 0.61
N LEU A 136 20.48 -5.70 0.90
CA LEU A 136 19.34 -4.94 0.38
C LEU A 136 19.30 -4.90 -1.15
N HIS A 137 20.47 -4.83 -1.79
CA HIS A 137 20.60 -4.87 -3.26
C HIS A 137 20.14 -6.21 -3.84
N GLU A 138 20.58 -7.32 -3.26
CA GLU A 138 20.15 -8.66 -3.69
C GLU A 138 18.65 -8.84 -3.49
N TRP A 139 18.09 -8.31 -2.39
CA TRP A 139 16.66 -8.33 -2.18
C TRP A 139 15.90 -7.53 -3.24
N PHE A 140 16.40 -6.36 -3.60
CA PHE A 140 15.81 -5.57 -4.68
C PHE A 140 15.87 -6.28 -6.02
N ASP A 141 16.97 -6.94 -6.35
CA ASP A 141 17.09 -7.74 -7.57
C ASP A 141 16.09 -8.90 -7.58
N ILE A 142 15.92 -9.62 -6.46
CA ILE A 142 14.89 -10.66 -6.32
C ILE A 142 13.48 -10.11 -6.58
N MET A 143 13.16 -8.95 -6.02
CA MET A 143 11.85 -8.31 -6.23
C MET A 143 11.64 -7.92 -7.69
N ILE A 144 12.68 -7.45 -8.36
CA ILE A 144 12.64 -7.07 -9.78
C ILE A 144 12.51 -8.33 -10.67
N ASP A 145 13.25 -9.38 -10.38
CA ASP A 145 13.17 -10.64 -11.10
C ASP A 145 11.78 -11.29 -10.97
N THR A 146 11.16 -11.15 -9.80
CA THR A 146 9.76 -11.56 -9.58
C THR A 146 8.79 -10.88 -10.55
N GLU A 147 8.98 -9.59 -10.85
CA GLU A 147 8.16 -8.90 -11.84
C GLU A 147 8.36 -9.48 -13.25
N VAL A 148 9.59 -9.80 -13.61
CA VAL A 148 9.90 -10.41 -14.91
C VAL A 148 9.29 -11.81 -15.03
N GLU A 149 9.37 -12.63 -13.99
CA GLU A 149 8.78 -13.97 -13.94
C GLU A 149 7.25 -13.96 -14.03
N GLN A 150 6.60 -12.91 -13.54
CA GLN A 150 5.16 -12.68 -13.74
C GLN A 150 4.82 -12.30 -15.19
N GLY A 151 5.81 -12.19 -16.06
CA GLY A 151 5.66 -11.83 -17.47
C GLY A 151 5.56 -10.32 -17.69
N ASN A 152 5.95 -9.51 -16.74
CA ASN A 152 6.04 -8.07 -16.89
C ASN A 152 7.35 -7.70 -17.61
N ARG A 153 7.30 -6.70 -18.48
CA ARG A 153 8.47 -6.17 -19.18
C ARG A 153 8.93 -4.88 -18.50
N ILE A 154 10.13 -4.90 -17.93
CA ILE A 154 10.75 -3.70 -17.35
C ILE A 154 11.38 -2.88 -18.48
N VAL A 155 11.07 -1.59 -18.50
CA VAL A 155 11.57 -0.62 -19.49
C VAL A 155 12.61 0.30 -18.87
N LYS A 156 12.43 0.62 -17.59
CA LYS A 156 13.34 1.48 -16.84
C LYS A 156 13.55 0.91 -15.45
N LYS A 157 14.79 0.96 -14.98
CA LYS A 157 15.21 0.51 -13.64
C LYS A 157 16.17 1.54 -13.08
N ASP A 158 15.94 1.94 -11.84
CA ASP A 158 16.82 2.80 -11.06
C ASP A 158 16.92 2.22 -9.64
N ILE A 159 18.14 2.00 -9.15
CA ILE A 159 18.41 1.43 -7.84
C ILE A 159 19.36 2.36 -7.10
N THR A 160 19.02 2.67 -5.86
CA THR A 160 19.84 3.42 -4.91
C THR A 160 20.15 2.55 -3.70
N ASP A 161 20.93 3.06 -2.75
CA ASP A 161 21.26 2.34 -1.50
C ASP A 161 20.02 2.02 -0.65
N HIS A 162 18.91 2.74 -0.83
CA HIS A 162 17.72 2.60 0.02
C HIS A 162 16.42 2.39 -0.75
N SER A 163 16.44 2.40 -2.08
CA SER A 163 15.24 2.25 -2.87
C SER A 163 15.51 1.71 -4.26
N TYR A 164 14.49 1.08 -4.86
CA TYR A 164 14.44 0.90 -6.29
C TYR A 164 13.19 1.55 -6.89
N THR A 165 13.29 1.92 -8.15
CA THR A 165 12.17 2.33 -8.99
C THR A 165 12.23 1.54 -10.29
N ILE A 166 11.10 0.96 -10.70
CA ILE A 166 10.95 0.29 -11.98
C ILE A 166 9.70 0.77 -12.71
N GLU A 167 9.83 0.89 -14.01
CA GLU A 167 8.72 1.21 -14.91
C GLU A 167 8.65 0.16 -16.02
N GLY A 168 7.46 -0.15 -16.48
CA GLY A 168 7.32 -1.14 -17.53
C GLY A 168 5.88 -1.39 -17.97
N ASN A 169 5.71 -2.54 -18.61
CA ASN A 169 4.42 -3.01 -19.08
C ASN A 169 4.09 -4.35 -18.45
N THR A 170 2.85 -4.50 -17.99
CA THR A 170 2.35 -5.79 -17.51
C THR A 170 2.12 -6.73 -18.71
N LYS A 171 2.07 -8.03 -18.46
CA LYS A 171 1.67 -9.05 -19.44
C LYS A 171 0.32 -8.72 -20.11
N GLY A 172 -0.58 -8.05 -19.39
CA GLY A 172 -1.89 -7.59 -19.90
C GLY A 172 -1.87 -6.25 -20.65
N GLY A 173 -0.68 -5.69 -20.98
CA GLY A 173 -0.53 -4.47 -21.77
C GLY A 173 -0.77 -3.16 -21.01
N ARG A 174 -0.98 -3.20 -19.68
CA ARG A 174 -1.04 -1.99 -18.85
C ARG A 174 0.36 -1.51 -18.54
N TYR A 175 0.55 -0.22 -18.39
CA TYR A 175 1.77 0.34 -17.81
C TYR A 175 1.82 0.08 -16.31
N PHE A 176 3.03 0.00 -15.76
CA PHE A 176 3.21 0.05 -14.33
C PHE A 176 4.40 0.92 -13.94
N TYR A 177 4.30 1.48 -12.76
CA TYR A 177 5.35 2.14 -12.03
C TYR A 177 5.40 1.52 -10.63
N SER A 178 6.56 1.07 -10.19
CA SER A 178 6.74 0.51 -8.86
C SER A 178 7.96 1.14 -8.19
N LYS A 179 7.80 1.54 -6.94
CA LYS A 179 8.90 2.00 -6.10
C LYS A 179 8.86 1.26 -4.78
N ALA A 180 10.00 0.71 -4.38
CA ALA A 180 10.21 0.19 -3.05
C ALA A 180 11.20 1.06 -2.30
N THR A 181 10.94 1.30 -1.03
CA THR A 181 11.79 2.11 -0.15
C THR A 181 12.07 1.33 1.13
N HIS A 182 13.35 1.17 1.43
CA HIS A 182 13.81 0.63 2.70
C HIS A 182 13.77 1.73 3.75
N LYS A 183 13.21 1.44 4.90
CA LYS A 183 13.15 2.35 6.04
C LYS A 183 13.11 1.60 7.36
N LYS A 184 13.38 2.31 8.44
CA LYS A 184 13.17 1.82 9.79
C LYS A 184 11.77 2.20 10.28
N ALA A 185 11.03 1.23 10.79
CA ALA A 185 9.75 1.43 11.42
C ALA A 185 9.78 0.80 12.81
N TYR A 186 9.58 1.61 13.84
CA TYR A 186 9.85 1.23 15.22
C TYR A 186 11.30 0.69 15.35
N GLU A 187 11.47 -0.53 15.86
CA GLU A 187 12.77 -1.20 15.98
C GLU A 187 13.09 -2.16 14.81
N ARG A 188 12.24 -2.17 13.77
CA ARG A 188 12.31 -3.10 12.64
C ARG A 188 12.74 -2.42 11.35
N GLU A 189 13.46 -3.13 10.52
CA GLU A 189 13.76 -2.73 9.15
C GLU A 189 12.68 -3.26 8.21
N ILE A 190 12.10 -2.38 7.41
CA ILE A 190 11.01 -2.70 6.49
C ILE A 190 11.30 -2.20 5.08
N ILE A 191 10.68 -2.83 4.11
CA ILE A 191 10.59 -2.33 2.74
C ILE A 191 9.12 -2.06 2.45
N VAL A 192 8.81 -0.81 2.12
CA VAL A 192 7.47 -0.40 1.66
C VAL A 192 7.49 -0.31 0.15
N THR A 193 6.61 -1.06 -0.50
CA THR A 193 6.46 -1.06 -1.95
C THR A 193 5.14 -0.43 -2.35
N VAL A 194 5.20 0.52 -3.26
CA VAL A 194 4.04 1.15 -3.89
C VAL A 194 4.08 0.86 -5.38
N LYS A 195 3.00 0.31 -5.92
CA LYS A 195 2.88 -0.06 -7.34
C LYS A 195 1.61 0.50 -7.94
N LEU A 196 1.76 1.29 -8.99
CA LEU A 196 0.66 1.76 -9.81
C LEU A 196 0.60 0.95 -11.10
N LYS A 197 -0.61 0.51 -11.48
CA LYS A 197 -0.90 -0.07 -12.79
C LYS A 197 -1.95 0.81 -13.47
N TYR A 198 -1.73 1.19 -14.72
CA TYR A 198 -2.61 2.12 -15.41
C TYR A 198 -2.65 1.90 -16.92
N THR A 199 -3.70 2.39 -17.56
CA THR A 199 -3.82 2.40 -19.03
C THR A 199 -3.03 3.56 -19.62
N ASP A 200 -2.67 3.49 -20.90
CA ASP A 200 -1.91 4.55 -21.58
C ASP A 200 -2.60 5.90 -21.51
N SER A 201 -3.93 5.94 -21.64
CA SER A 201 -4.72 7.17 -21.53
C SER A 201 -4.58 7.90 -20.19
N ARG A 202 -4.15 7.19 -19.14
CA ARG A 202 -3.98 7.73 -17.77
C ARG A 202 -2.55 8.11 -17.41
N ARG A 203 -1.59 7.95 -18.31
CA ARG A 203 -0.17 8.21 -18.06
C ARG A 203 0.07 9.60 -17.47
N LYS A 204 -0.43 10.66 -18.10
CA LYS A 204 -0.25 12.03 -17.64
C LYS A 204 -0.87 12.31 -16.27
N GLU A 205 -1.96 11.64 -15.96
CA GLU A 205 -2.61 11.72 -14.64
C GLU A 205 -1.71 11.06 -13.58
N VAL A 206 -1.23 9.85 -13.84
CA VAL A 206 -0.33 9.12 -12.94
C VAL A 206 0.96 9.90 -12.70
N GLU A 207 1.59 10.46 -13.73
CA GLU A 207 2.80 11.29 -13.59
C GLU A 207 2.62 12.47 -12.61
N LYS A 208 1.41 13.06 -12.57
CA LYS A 208 1.09 14.13 -11.60
C LYS A 208 0.85 13.60 -10.18
N LEU A 209 0.39 12.36 -10.05
CA LEU A 209 0.13 11.74 -8.74
C LEU A 209 1.39 11.25 -8.04
N LEU A 210 2.39 10.78 -8.80
CA LEU A 210 3.60 10.15 -8.27
C LEU A 210 4.29 10.97 -7.16
N PRO A 211 4.56 12.28 -7.33
CA PRO A 211 5.25 13.05 -6.30
C PRO A 211 4.50 13.06 -4.95
N ASN A 212 3.18 13.16 -4.98
CA ASN A 212 2.37 13.19 -3.77
C ASN A 212 2.27 11.82 -3.10
N ILE A 213 2.09 10.76 -3.89
CA ILE A 213 2.01 9.38 -3.39
C ILE A 213 3.32 9.00 -2.67
N PHE A 214 4.47 9.32 -3.25
CA PHE A 214 5.76 8.90 -2.70
C PHE A 214 6.32 9.81 -1.61
N LYS A 215 5.81 11.05 -1.48
CA LYS A 215 6.30 12.01 -0.49
C LYS A 215 6.26 11.46 0.94
N TYR A 216 5.19 10.79 1.32
CA TYR A 216 4.95 10.35 2.69
C TYR A 216 5.25 8.86 2.93
N VAL A 217 5.42 8.08 1.88
CA VAL A 217 5.83 6.66 2.01
C VAL A 217 7.28 6.54 2.49
N SER A 218 8.13 7.48 2.09
CA SER A 218 9.56 7.51 2.43
C SER A 218 9.88 8.22 3.76
N THR A 219 8.93 8.96 4.33
CA THR A 219 9.13 9.72 5.58
C THR A 219 8.05 9.32 6.59
N ASN A 220 8.39 9.31 7.88
CA ASN A 220 7.42 9.15 8.96
C ASN A 220 6.81 10.51 9.39
N GLU A 221 7.07 11.58 8.62
CA GLU A 221 6.59 12.92 8.90
C GLU A 221 5.36 13.22 8.01
N LEU A 222 4.25 13.50 8.66
CA LEU A 222 3.04 14.09 8.08
C LEU A 222 3.11 15.61 8.12
#